data_b389c81ad92c53887d937b9ba286360a
#
_entry.id   b389c81ad92c53887d937b9ba286360a
#
_cell.length_a   1.000
_cell.length_b   1.000
_cell.length_c   1.000
_cell.angle_alpha   90.00
_cell.angle_beta   90.00
_cell.angle_gamma   90.00
#
_symmetry.space_group_name_H-M   'P 1'
#
loop_
_entity.id
_entity.type
_entity.pdbx_description
1 polymer ?
#
loop_
_entity_poly.entity_id
_entity_poly.type
_entity_poly.pdbx_seq_one_letter_code
_entity_poly.pdbx_strand_id
1 'polypeptide(L)'
;MIPVLGFAVLSRFDLADRLLQSIDYPVEHLVIVNNSGKKSWTPKKPDSVKELWHIEVPYGLGANGAWNLIIKSTPHAGYWVLPNDDSHFEPGALQVIAENVRTDAFNFVKVSPKWSCVVPGEGAVMKAGLWDEKFYPIYFDDDDYERRMEHAGVQFHNINAIVHHDNSSTLRSGYEQKNSKTFRNNQATHSKKRSDNDYSVWGWDINTRRENSWD
;
A
#
# COMPACT_ATOMS: atom_id res chain seq x y z
N MET A 1 2.21 -20.36 -3.00
CA MET A 1 1.30 -19.67 -2.06
C MET A 1 1.92 -18.31 -1.74
N ILE A 2 1.11 -17.25 -1.75
CA ILE A 2 1.52 -15.90 -1.38
C ILE A 2 1.51 -15.79 0.15
N PRO A 3 2.61 -15.37 0.80
CA PRO A 3 2.66 -15.29 2.27
C PRO A 3 1.72 -14.21 2.81
N VAL A 4 1.71 -13.03 2.20
CA VAL A 4 0.84 -11.92 2.61
C VAL A 4 0.32 -11.16 1.40
N LEU A 5 -1.00 -11.00 1.34
CA LEU A 5 -1.68 -10.01 0.52
C LEU A 5 -2.34 -9.02 1.48
N GLY A 6 -2.14 -7.73 1.28
CA GLY A 6 -2.72 -6.75 2.19
C GLY A 6 -3.08 -5.44 1.51
N PHE A 7 -4.18 -4.83 1.94
CA PHE A 7 -4.61 -3.54 1.43
C PHE A 7 -5.34 -2.72 2.51
N ALA A 8 -5.41 -1.41 2.26
CA ALA A 8 -6.21 -0.50 3.07
C ALA A 8 -7.48 -0.11 2.34
N VAL A 9 -8.60 0.00 3.04
CA VAL A 9 -9.86 0.51 2.49
C VAL A 9 -10.31 1.73 3.27
N LEU A 10 -10.69 2.80 2.56
CA LEU A 10 -11.16 4.05 3.18
C LEU A 10 -12.67 4.24 3.05
N SER A 11 -13.24 4.07 1.87
CA SER A 11 -14.66 4.38 1.63
C SER A 11 -15.33 3.56 0.54
N ARG A 12 -14.56 2.98 -0.38
CA ARG A 12 -15.07 2.22 -1.53
C ARG A 12 -15.06 0.72 -1.25
N PHE A 13 -15.90 0.32 -0.29
CA PHE A 13 -16.04 -1.10 0.09
C PHE A 13 -16.52 -1.98 -1.08
N ASP A 14 -17.28 -1.42 -2.01
CA ASP A 14 -17.69 -2.08 -3.25
C ASP A 14 -16.49 -2.49 -4.12
N LEU A 15 -15.48 -1.63 -4.22
CA LEU A 15 -14.26 -1.93 -4.96
C LEU A 15 -13.37 -2.92 -4.19
N ALA A 16 -13.29 -2.78 -2.87
CA ALA A 16 -12.60 -3.74 -2.02
C ALA A 16 -13.22 -5.14 -2.14
N ASP A 17 -14.55 -5.25 -2.20
CA ASP A 17 -15.23 -6.54 -2.43
C ASP A 17 -14.89 -7.13 -3.81
N ARG A 18 -14.75 -6.31 -4.85
CA ARG A 18 -14.28 -6.75 -6.17
C ARG A 18 -12.84 -7.24 -6.14
N LEU A 19 -11.95 -6.52 -5.43
CA LEU A 19 -10.58 -6.97 -5.21
C LEU A 19 -10.56 -8.34 -4.54
N LEU A 20 -11.36 -8.54 -3.48
CA LEU A 20 -11.47 -9.83 -2.79
C LEU A 20 -11.92 -10.95 -3.72
N GLN A 21 -12.89 -10.70 -4.60
CA GLN A 21 -13.40 -11.67 -5.57
C GLN A 21 -12.35 -12.06 -6.62
N SER A 22 -11.35 -11.22 -6.88
CA SER A 22 -10.26 -11.50 -7.82
C SER A 22 -9.10 -12.32 -7.24
N ILE A 23 -9.16 -12.69 -5.95
CA ILE A 23 -8.11 -13.48 -5.29
C ILE A 23 -8.33 -14.96 -5.61
N ASP A 24 -7.71 -15.43 -6.69
CA ASP A 24 -7.87 -16.76 -7.27
C ASP A 24 -6.72 -17.74 -6.95
N TYR A 25 -5.70 -17.30 -6.19
CA TYR A 25 -4.52 -18.09 -5.89
C TYR A 25 -4.31 -18.20 -4.35
N PRO A 26 -3.73 -19.31 -3.84
CA PRO A 26 -3.55 -19.51 -2.41
C PRO A 26 -2.76 -18.37 -1.73
N VAL A 27 -3.37 -17.75 -0.73
CA VAL A 27 -2.79 -16.72 0.14
C VAL A 27 -2.80 -17.22 1.59
N GLU A 28 -1.67 -17.11 2.28
CA GLU A 28 -1.60 -17.50 3.68
C GLU A 28 -2.30 -16.50 4.58
N HIS A 29 -1.90 -15.22 4.51
CA HIS A 29 -2.51 -14.15 5.31
C HIS A 29 -3.05 -13.05 4.39
N LEU A 30 -4.35 -12.82 4.45
CA LEU A 30 -4.99 -11.63 3.89
C LEU A 30 -5.17 -10.62 5.03
N VAL A 31 -4.45 -9.50 4.95
CA VAL A 31 -4.50 -8.43 5.96
C VAL A 31 -5.22 -7.21 5.40
N ILE A 32 -6.37 -6.90 5.95
CA ILE A 32 -7.18 -5.74 5.52
C ILE A 32 -7.19 -4.70 6.63
N VAL A 33 -6.76 -3.49 6.31
CA VAL A 33 -6.85 -2.35 7.21
C VAL A 33 -8.06 -1.50 6.84
N ASN A 34 -9.11 -1.55 7.65
CA ASN A 34 -10.24 -0.64 7.52
C ASN A 34 -9.83 0.75 8.02
N ASN A 35 -9.43 1.58 7.07
CA ASN A 35 -8.84 2.90 7.28
C ASN A 35 -9.92 4.01 7.37
N SER A 36 -11.22 3.64 7.41
CA SER A 36 -12.35 4.56 7.37
C SER A 36 -12.63 5.27 8.70
N GLY A 37 -12.07 4.78 9.79
CA GLY A 37 -12.26 5.32 11.15
C GLY A 37 -13.61 5.02 11.79
N LYS A 38 -14.70 4.95 11.02
CA LYS A 38 -16.08 4.88 11.59
C LYS A 38 -17.06 4.02 10.80
N LYS A 39 -16.70 3.59 9.61
CA LYS A 39 -17.61 2.82 8.74
C LYS A 39 -17.43 1.34 9.00
N SER A 40 -18.51 0.68 9.41
CA SER A 40 -18.52 -0.78 9.52
C SER A 40 -18.60 -1.42 8.13
N TRP A 41 -17.72 -2.34 7.87
CA TRP A 41 -17.73 -3.22 6.70
C TRP A 41 -17.14 -4.55 7.11
N THR A 42 -17.78 -5.63 6.69
CA THR A 42 -17.30 -6.99 7.01
C THR A 42 -16.87 -7.66 5.71
N PRO A 43 -15.56 -7.81 5.48
CA PRO A 43 -15.06 -8.45 4.28
C PRO A 43 -15.40 -9.94 4.27
N LYS A 44 -15.82 -10.44 3.10
CA LYS A 44 -15.98 -11.88 2.90
C LYS A 44 -14.62 -12.50 2.60
N LYS A 45 -14.19 -13.45 3.43
CA LYS A 45 -12.94 -14.19 3.20
C LYS A 45 -13.05 -15.03 1.92
N PRO A 46 -12.15 -14.84 0.91
CA PRO A 46 -12.08 -15.72 -0.24
C PRO A 46 -11.67 -17.16 0.14
N ASP A 47 -12.16 -18.15 -0.60
CA ASP A 47 -11.84 -19.58 -0.33
C ASP A 47 -10.34 -19.89 -0.51
N SER A 48 -9.66 -19.16 -1.38
CA SER A 48 -8.21 -19.26 -1.61
C SER A 48 -7.35 -18.71 -0.46
N VAL A 49 -7.96 -18.02 0.52
CA VAL A 49 -7.27 -17.39 1.65
C VAL A 49 -7.35 -18.30 2.88
N LYS A 50 -6.18 -18.59 3.48
CA LYS A 50 -6.11 -19.39 4.71
C LYS A 50 -6.60 -18.60 5.91
N GLU A 51 -6.02 -17.43 6.15
CA GLU A 51 -6.36 -16.56 7.27
C GLU A 51 -6.71 -15.14 6.82
N LEU A 52 -7.79 -14.58 7.36
CA LEU A 52 -8.19 -13.19 7.15
C LEU A 52 -8.01 -12.43 8.46
N TRP A 53 -7.19 -11.37 8.41
CA TRP A 53 -7.04 -10.41 9.50
C TRP A 53 -7.70 -9.09 9.06
N HIS A 54 -8.80 -8.73 9.70
CA HIS A 54 -9.50 -7.47 9.48
C HIS A 54 -9.22 -6.53 10.64
N ILE A 55 -8.41 -5.51 10.37
CA ILE A 55 -7.96 -4.54 11.37
C ILE A 55 -8.77 -3.25 11.21
N GLU A 56 -9.59 -2.94 12.19
CA GLU A 56 -10.33 -1.69 12.23
C GLU A 56 -9.53 -0.65 13.01
N VAL A 57 -9.27 0.51 12.40
CA VAL A 57 -8.58 1.61 13.07
C VAL A 57 -9.57 2.74 13.36
N PRO A 58 -9.51 3.36 14.55
CA PRO A 58 -10.46 4.41 14.94
C PRO A 58 -10.29 5.71 14.15
N TYR A 59 -9.12 5.91 13.54
CA TYR A 59 -8.77 7.06 12.70
C TYR A 59 -7.94 6.60 11.52
N GLY A 60 -8.09 7.27 10.38
CA GLY A 60 -7.33 6.94 9.19
C GLY A 60 -5.81 7.04 9.40
N LEU A 61 -5.09 6.00 9.01
CA LEU A 61 -3.61 5.94 9.08
C LEU A 61 -2.93 6.57 7.85
N GLY A 62 -3.71 6.90 6.81
CA GLY A 62 -3.19 7.16 5.47
C GLY A 62 -2.76 5.86 4.77
N ALA A 63 -2.35 5.97 3.51
CA ALA A 63 -1.90 4.81 2.73
C ALA A 63 -0.63 4.19 3.33
N ASN A 64 0.37 5.01 3.61
CA ASN A 64 1.66 4.59 4.15
C ASN A 64 1.55 3.92 5.51
N GLY A 65 0.82 4.54 6.42
CA GLY A 65 0.62 3.99 7.76
C GLY A 65 -0.10 2.64 7.72
N ALA A 66 -1.04 2.46 6.80
CA ALA A 66 -1.73 1.20 6.63
C ALA A 66 -0.83 0.12 6.01
N TRP A 67 -0.05 0.42 4.97
CA TRP A 67 0.92 -0.53 4.41
C TRP A 67 2.01 -0.89 5.43
N ASN A 68 2.50 0.09 6.18
CA ASN A 68 3.45 -0.16 7.26
C ASN A 68 2.85 -1.08 8.34
N LEU A 69 1.57 -0.89 8.68
CA LEU A 69 0.89 -1.76 9.65
C LEU A 69 0.79 -3.19 9.14
N ILE A 70 0.47 -3.40 7.86
CA ILE A 70 0.43 -4.73 7.23
C ILE A 70 1.79 -5.42 7.36
N ILE A 71 2.88 -4.74 6.95
CA ILE A 71 4.24 -5.29 7.02
C ILE A 71 4.64 -5.59 8.46
N LYS A 72 4.40 -4.66 9.38
CA LYS A 72 4.71 -4.82 10.82
C LYS A 72 3.93 -5.96 11.49
N SER A 73 2.72 -6.25 11.00
CA SER A 73 1.89 -7.34 11.51
C SER A 73 2.35 -8.71 11.03
N THR A 74 3.14 -8.76 9.96
CA THR A 74 3.59 -9.99 9.30
C THR A 74 5.11 -9.97 9.04
N PRO A 75 5.95 -9.76 10.09
CA PRO A 75 7.37 -9.42 9.95
C PRO A 75 8.24 -10.55 9.39
N HIS A 76 7.72 -11.76 9.31
CA HIS A 76 8.45 -12.94 8.80
C HIS A 76 8.06 -13.32 7.37
N ALA A 77 7.25 -12.51 6.70
CA ALA A 77 6.92 -12.75 5.29
C ALA A 77 8.12 -12.42 4.40
N GLY A 78 8.42 -13.29 3.46
CA GLY A 78 9.49 -13.05 2.49
C GLY A 78 9.14 -11.94 1.48
N TYR A 79 7.86 -11.64 1.30
CA TYR A 79 7.34 -10.54 0.48
C TYR A 79 5.87 -10.25 0.78
N TRP A 80 5.39 -9.09 0.35
CA TRP A 80 4.02 -8.62 0.51
C TRP A 80 3.45 -8.23 -0.85
N VAL A 81 2.20 -8.59 -1.15
CA VAL A 81 1.45 -8.07 -2.30
C VAL A 81 0.53 -6.98 -1.79
N LEU A 82 0.79 -5.73 -2.19
CA LEU A 82 0.12 -4.53 -1.68
C LEU A 82 -0.63 -3.79 -2.80
N PRO A 83 -1.86 -4.19 -3.15
CA PRO A 83 -2.71 -3.45 -4.07
C PRO A 83 -3.42 -2.28 -3.37
N ASN A 84 -3.85 -1.28 -4.14
CA ASN A 84 -4.88 -0.34 -3.73
C ASN A 84 -6.25 -1.03 -3.68
N ASP A 85 -7.18 -0.52 -2.87
CA ASP A 85 -8.54 -1.07 -2.70
C ASP A 85 -9.41 -1.00 -3.97
N ASP A 86 -9.06 -0.14 -4.92
CA ASP A 86 -9.72 0.00 -6.22
C ASP A 86 -8.99 -0.76 -7.36
N SER A 87 -8.13 -1.70 -7.00
CA SER A 87 -7.49 -2.64 -7.93
C SER A 87 -8.23 -3.97 -8.00
N HIS A 88 -7.97 -4.76 -9.05
CA HIS A 88 -8.34 -6.18 -9.12
C HIS A 88 -7.36 -6.94 -10.01
N PHE A 89 -7.15 -8.20 -9.70
CA PHE A 89 -6.21 -9.06 -10.40
C PHE A 89 -6.85 -9.67 -11.65
N GLU A 90 -6.11 -9.70 -12.77
CA GLU A 90 -6.44 -10.55 -13.90
C GLU A 90 -6.36 -12.04 -13.48
N PRO A 91 -7.22 -12.94 -13.99
CA PRO A 91 -7.13 -14.36 -13.66
C PRO A 91 -5.72 -14.93 -13.85
N GLY A 92 -5.20 -15.60 -12.81
CA GLY A 92 -3.83 -16.13 -12.78
C GLY A 92 -2.72 -15.14 -12.47
N ALA A 93 -3.01 -13.84 -12.33
CA ALA A 93 -1.99 -12.83 -12.04
C ALA A 93 -1.27 -13.10 -10.70
N LEU A 94 -2.00 -13.55 -9.69
CA LEU A 94 -1.42 -13.88 -8.38
C LEU A 94 -0.48 -15.10 -8.46
N GLN A 95 -0.78 -16.08 -9.31
CA GLN A 95 0.14 -17.19 -9.57
C GLN A 95 1.43 -16.69 -10.22
N VAL A 96 1.33 -15.84 -11.24
CA VAL A 96 2.50 -15.23 -11.91
C VAL A 96 3.35 -14.43 -10.91
N ILE A 97 2.75 -13.70 -9.98
CA ILE A 97 3.48 -13.01 -8.91
C ILE A 97 4.23 -14.03 -8.05
N ALA A 98 3.55 -15.06 -7.55
CA ALA A 98 4.14 -16.05 -6.65
C ALA A 98 5.31 -16.84 -7.27
N GLU A 99 5.28 -17.04 -8.59
CA GLU A 99 6.32 -17.78 -9.32
C GLU A 99 7.52 -16.92 -9.72
N ASN A 100 7.36 -15.60 -9.80
CA ASN A 100 8.38 -14.69 -10.35
C ASN A 100 8.87 -13.63 -9.36
N VAL A 101 8.32 -13.57 -8.16
CA VAL A 101 8.74 -12.58 -7.15
C VAL A 101 10.19 -12.82 -6.72
N ARG A 102 10.93 -11.72 -6.56
CA ARG A 102 12.27 -11.71 -5.97
C ARG A 102 12.18 -11.12 -4.56
N THR A 103 12.51 -11.92 -3.56
CA THR A 103 12.46 -11.50 -2.14
C THR A 103 13.58 -10.50 -1.77
N ASP A 104 14.65 -10.44 -2.56
CA ASP A 104 15.76 -9.49 -2.39
C ASP A 104 15.55 -8.13 -3.12
N ALA A 105 14.44 -7.99 -3.87
CA ALA A 105 14.16 -6.85 -4.72
C ALA A 105 12.79 -6.18 -4.39
N PHE A 106 12.59 -4.99 -4.91
CA PHE A 106 11.28 -4.38 -4.99
C PHE A 106 10.64 -4.71 -6.34
N ASN A 107 9.50 -5.39 -6.32
CA ASN A 107 8.89 -5.90 -7.54
C ASN A 107 7.70 -5.03 -7.92
N PHE A 108 7.64 -4.65 -9.22
CA PHE A 108 6.50 -4.01 -9.85
C PHE A 108 5.72 -5.02 -10.68
N VAL A 109 4.41 -4.95 -10.63
CA VAL A 109 3.50 -5.67 -11.51
C VAL A 109 3.03 -4.76 -12.66
N LYS A 110 2.39 -5.34 -13.67
CA LYS A 110 1.87 -4.60 -14.82
C LYS A 110 0.54 -3.92 -14.47
N VAL A 111 0.62 -2.70 -13.96
CA VAL A 111 -0.51 -1.85 -13.56
C VAL A 111 -0.24 -0.39 -13.91
N SER A 112 -1.27 0.42 -14.07
CA SER A 112 -1.13 1.86 -14.31
C SER A 112 -2.05 2.65 -13.37
N PRO A 113 -1.50 3.60 -12.61
CA PRO A 113 -0.06 3.88 -12.41
C PRO A 113 0.66 2.74 -11.66
N LYS A 114 1.99 2.63 -11.83
CA LYS A 114 2.80 1.49 -11.33
C LYS A 114 2.72 1.24 -9.81
N TRP A 115 2.42 2.27 -9.03
CA TRP A 115 2.31 2.21 -7.57
C TRP A 115 0.93 1.76 -7.07
N SER A 116 -0.01 1.48 -7.96
CA SER A 116 -1.34 0.99 -7.57
C SER A 116 -1.35 -0.46 -7.08
N CYS A 117 -0.30 -1.21 -7.38
CA CYS A 117 -0.05 -2.54 -6.80
C CYS A 117 1.47 -2.80 -6.82
N VAL A 118 2.05 -2.98 -5.66
CA VAL A 118 3.48 -3.22 -5.51
C VAL A 118 3.74 -4.50 -4.73
N VAL A 119 4.92 -5.09 -4.95
CA VAL A 119 5.31 -6.34 -4.28
C VAL A 119 6.72 -6.17 -3.68
N PRO A 120 6.84 -5.47 -2.53
CA PRO A 120 8.11 -5.35 -1.84
C PRO A 120 8.58 -6.72 -1.35
N GLY A 121 9.81 -7.09 -1.67
CA GLY A 121 10.50 -8.21 -1.06
C GLY A 121 11.09 -7.81 0.29
N GLU A 122 11.28 -8.78 1.18
CA GLU A 122 11.90 -8.58 2.50
C GLU A 122 13.23 -7.82 2.40
N GLY A 123 14.10 -8.22 1.47
CA GLY A 123 15.40 -7.56 1.28
C GLY A 123 15.30 -6.10 0.85
N ALA A 124 14.26 -5.72 0.09
CA ALA A 124 14.01 -4.32 -0.24
C ALA A 124 13.56 -3.51 0.99
N VAL A 125 12.65 -4.08 1.79
CA VAL A 125 12.16 -3.44 3.02
C VAL A 125 13.28 -3.30 4.05
N MET A 126 14.14 -4.31 4.20
CA MET A 126 15.29 -4.24 5.10
C MET A 126 16.30 -3.16 4.73
N LYS A 127 16.51 -2.91 3.43
CA LYS A 127 17.45 -1.89 2.94
C LYS A 127 16.87 -0.48 2.98
N ALA A 128 15.67 -0.28 2.45
CA ALA A 128 15.05 1.04 2.31
C ALA A 128 14.21 1.47 3.53
N GLY A 129 13.90 0.53 4.42
CA GLY A 129 12.97 0.74 5.54
C GLY A 129 11.51 0.71 5.09
N LEU A 130 10.63 1.16 5.96
CA LEU A 130 9.20 1.31 5.72
C LEU A 130 8.90 2.63 4.97
N TRP A 131 7.65 2.84 4.57
CA TRP A 131 7.19 4.12 4.00
C TRP A 131 7.30 5.24 5.04
N ASP A 132 7.64 6.45 4.59
CA ASP A 132 7.71 7.62 5.46
C ASP A 132 6.29 8.17 5.72
N GLU A 133 5.81 8.01 6.95
CA GLU A 133 4.46 8.40 7.35
C GLU A 133 4.25 9.93 7.44
N LYS A 134 5.27 10.74 7.21
CA LYS A 134 5.12 12.18 6.99
C LYS A 134 4.27 12.51 5.78
N PHE A 135 4.30 11.65 4.75
CA PHE A 135 3.48 11.80 3.55
C PHE A 135 2.03 11.34 3.83
N TYR A 136 1.40 12.00 4.77
CA TYR A 136 0.03 11.71 5.16
C TYR A 136 -0.95 12.62 4.39
N PRO A 137 -2.11 12.14 3.96
CA PRO A 137 -2.53 10.73 3.97
C PRO A 137 -2.08 9.96 2.72
N ILE A 138 -1.66 10.63 1.65
CA ILE A 138 -1.29 10.06 0.35
C ILE A 138 -0.51 11.09 -0.50
N TYR A 139 0.21 10.63 -1.53
CA TYR A 139 1.03 11.35 -2.50
C TYR A 139 2.43 11.73 -2.03
N PHE A 140 3.37 11.66 -2.96
CA PHE A 140 4.82 11.85 -2.80
C PHE A 140 5.50 10.78 -1.93
N ASP A 141 4.74 9.87 -1.39
CA ASP A 141 5.20 8.71 -0.64
C ASP A 141 5.91 7.70 -1.55
N ASP A 142 5.39 7.49 -2.73
CA ASP A 142 5.96 6.68 -3.80
C ASP A 142 7.28 7.28 -4.32
N ASP A 143 7.30 8.57 -4.64
CA ASP A 143 8.51 9.28 -5.06
C ASP A 143 9.61 9.25 -3.99
N ASP A 144 9.25 9.47 -2.70
CA ASP A 144 10.22 9.39 -1.60
C ASP A 144 10.74 7.96 -1.41
N TYR A 145 9.85 6.96 -1.47
CA TYR A 145 10.24 5.58 -1.29
C TYR A 145 11.15 5.09 -2.42
N GLU A 146 10.83 5.43 -3.67
CA GLU A 146 11.67 5.11 -4.84
C GLU A 146 13.08 5.71 -4.70
N ARG A 147 13.16 7.01 -4.35
CA ARG A 147 14.43 7.69 -4.11
C ARG A 147 15.25 7.05 -2.98
N ARG A 148 14.61 6.62 -1.90
CA ARG A 148 15.29 5.92 -0.79
C ARG A 148 15.76 4.53 -1.21
N MET A 149 14.97 3.81 -1.99
CA MET A 149 15.37 2.51 -2.55
C MET A 149 16.57 2.64 -3.47
N GLU A 150 16.58 3.63 -4.36
CA GLU A 150 17.74 3.92 -5.24
C GLU A 150 19.00 4.21 -4.43
N HIS A 151 18.89 5.08 -3.42
CA HIS A 151 20.01 5.41 -2.53
C HIS A 151 20.54 4.18 -1.76
N ALA A 152 19.65 3.30 -1.33
CA ALA A 152 19.98 2.08 -0.60
C ALA A 152 20.46 0.92 -1.52
N GLY A 153 20.50 1.12 -2.83
CA GLY A 153 20.92 0.10 -3.79
C GLY A 153 19.94 -1.08 -3.87
N VAL A 154 18.65 -0.82 -3.68
CA VAL A 154 17.60 -1.82 -3.89
C VAL A 154 17.43 -2.09 -5.38
N GLN A 155 17.37 -3.35 -5.76
CA GLN A 155 17.11 -3.74 -7.14
C GLN A 155 15.60 -3.68 -7.44
N PHE A 156 15.25 -3.14 -8.61
CA PHE A 156 13.88 -3.18 -9.12
C PHE A 156 13.69 -4.39 -10.04
N HIS A 157 12.58 -5.08 -9.90
CA HIS A 157 12.22 -6.23 -10.71
C HIS A 157 10.80 -6.06 -11.26
N ASN A 158 10.59 -6.37 -12.54
CA ASN A 158 9.28 -6.28 -13.16
C ASN A 158 8.69 -7.68 -13.37
N ILE A 159 7.48 -7.88 -12.86
CA ILE A 159 6.72 -9.13 -12.99
C ILE A 159 5.61 -8.89 -14.03
N ASN A 160 5.47 -9.78 -15.00
CA ASN A 160 4.46 -9.68 -16.04
C ASN A 160 3.08 -10.20 -15.59
N ALA A 161 2.66 -9.78 -14.38
CA ALA A 161 1.33 -10.04 -13.85
C ALA A 161 0.44 -8.81 -14.08
N ILE A 162 -0.75 -9.01 -14.64
CA ILE A 162 -1.67 -7.91 -14.99
C ILE A 162 -2.59 -7.62 -13.81
N VAL A 163 -2.61 -6.35 -13.40
CA VAL A 163 -3.52 -5.84 -12.39
C VAL A 163 -4.25 -4.63 -12.96
N HIS A 164 -5.56 -4.59 -12.82
CA HIS A 164 -6.38 -3.45 -13.23
C HIS A 164 -6.59 -2.50 -12.06
N HIS A 165 -6.74 -1.20 -12.35
CA HIS A 165 -6.92 -0.17 -11.34
C HIS A 165 -7.89 0.90 -11.83
N ASP A 166 -8.89 1.27 -11.02
CA ASP A 166 -9.93 2.22 -11.40
C ASP A 166 -9.54 3.70 -11.27
N ASN A 167 -8.31 3.95 -10.89
CA ASN A 167 -7.66 5.25 -10.81
C ASN A 167 -8.42 6.33 -10.04
N SER A 168 -7.98 6.61 -8.82
CA SER A 168 -8.47 7.71 -7.96
C SER A 168 -9.96 7.64 -7.58
N SER A 169 -10.55 6.44 -7.52
CA SER A 169 -11.97 6.26 -7.18
C SER A 169 -12.32 6.80 -5.80
N THR A 170 -11.44 6.65 -4.82
CA THR A 170 -11.62 7.17 -3.46
C THR A 170 -11.62 8.70 -3.42
N LEU A 171 -10.72 9.37 -4.15
CA LEU A 171 -10.66 10.82 -4.20
C LEU A 171 -11.94 11.44 -4.77
N ARG A 172 -12.46 10.87 -5.87
CA ARG A 172 -13.71 11.31 -6.51
C ARG A 172 -14.94 11.12 -5.61
N SER A 173 -14.78 10.44 -4.49
CA SER A 173 -15.84 10.22 -3.49
C SER A 173 -15.93 11.33 -2.42
N GLY A 174 -15.41 12.53 -2.69
CA GLY A 174 -15.56 13.71 -1.84
C GLY A 174 -14.33 14.13 -1.05
N TYR A 175 -13.15 13.61 -1.40
CA TYR A 175 -11.90 13.94 -0.72
C TYR A 175 -11.02 14.96 -1.46
N GLU A 176 -11.48 15.52 -2.58
CA GLU A 176 -10.68 16.41 -3.44
C GLU A 176 -10.16 17.66 -2.73
N GLN A 177 -11.01 18.33 -1.94
CA GLN A 177 -10.61 19.56 -1.25
C GLN A 177 -9.58 19.29 -0.15
N LYS A 178 -9.81 18.25 0.65
CA LYS A 178 -8.87 17.81 1.69
C LYS A 178 -7.55 17.38 1.06
N ASN A 179 -7.62 16.65 -0.05
CA ASN A 179 -6.47 16.23 -0.81
C ASN A 179 -5.64 17.42 -1.34
N SER A 180 -6.27 18.47 -1.83
CA SER A 180 -5.54 19.65 -2.36
C SER A 180 -4.68 20.35 -1.30
N LYS A 181 -5.10 20.34 -0.03
CA LYS A 181 -4.31 20.87 1.09
C LYS A 181 -3.13 19.95 1.40
N THR A 182 -3.40 18.68 1.60
CA THR A 182 -2.38 17.70 2.00
C THR A 182 -1.36 17.47 0.88
N PHE A 183 -1.80 17.49 -0.38
CA PHE A 183 -0.91 17.41 -1.55
C PHE A 183 0.18 18.48 -1.52
N ARG A 184 -0.18 19.75 -1.26
CA ARG A 184 0.81 20.85 -1.19
C ARG A 184 1.79 20.67 -0.03
N ASN A 185 1.31 20.20 1.12
CA ASN A 185 2.15 19.93 2.28
C ASN A 185 3.14 18.80 1.98
N ASN A 186 2.66 17.72 1.38
CA ASN A 186 3.49 16.58 1.01
C ASN A 186 4.51 16.96 -0.08
N GLN A 187 4.10 17.77 -1.07
CA GLN A 187 5.01 18.32 -2.08
C GLN A 187 6.15 19.15 -1.46
N ALA A 188 5.82 20.02 -0.52
CA ALA A 188 6.82 20.83 0.19
C ALA A 188 7.78 19.95 1.02
N THR A 189 7.24 18.95 1.72
CA THR A 189 8.02 17.95 2.47
C THR A 189 8.97 17.19 1.55
N HIS A 190 8.49 16.68 0.42
CA HIS A 190 9.29 15.96 -0.55
C HIS A 190 10.39 16.84 -1.15
N SER A 191 10.05 18.08 -1.55
CA SER A 191 11.02 19.04 -2.08
C SER A 191 12.12 19.35 -1.07
N LYS A 192 11.76 19.53 0.21
CA LYS A 192 12.72 19.75 1.28
C LYS A 192 13.62 18.54 1.50
N LYS A 193 13.07 17.34 1.61
CA LYS A 193 13.87 16.10 1.75
C LYS A 193 14.85 15.93 0.60
N ARG A 194 14.46 16.28 -0.62
CA ARG A 194 15.34 16.24 -1.81
C ARG A 194 16.47 17.25 -1.72
N SER A 195 16.17 18.50 -1.37
CA SER A 195 17.20 19.55 -1.25
C SER A 195 18.21 19.26 -0.16
N ASP A 196 17.77 18.66 0.93
CA ASP A 196 18.60 18.36 2.09
C ASP A 196 19.32 17.01 1.97
N ASN A 197 19.11 16.25 0.87
CA ASN A 197 19.56 14.86 0.73
C ASN A 197 19.12 13.98 1.92
N ASP A 198 17.93 14.23 2.44
CA ASP A 198 17.37 13.48 3.56
C ASP A 198 16.70 12.19 3.07
N TYR A 199 17.24 11.07 3.52
CA TYR A 199 16.75 9.70 3.25
C TYR A 199 16.17 9.06 4.51
N SER A 200 16.02 9.82 5.59
CA SER A 200 15.45 9.31 6.84
C SER A 200 13.98 8.93 6.68
N VAL A 201 13.60 7.93 7.45
CA VAL A 201 12.21 7.49 7.57
C VAL A 201 11.66 7.97 8.89
N TRP A 202 10.47 8.50 8.85
CA TRP A 202 9.82 9.00 10.02
C TRP A 202 8.52 8.25 10.30
N GLY A 203 8.30 7.86 11.53
CA GLY A 203 7.11 7.17 11.95
C GLY A 203 5.95 8.11 12.30
N TRP A 204 4.88 7.55 12.85
CA TRP A 204 3.66 8.26 13.21
C TRP A 204 3.90 9.43 14.17
N ASP A 205 3.29 10.60 13.87
CA ASP A 205 3.29 11.80 14.70
C ASP A 205 1.87 12.36 14.82
N ILE A 206 1.47 12.60 16.06
CA ILE A 206 0.14 13.08 16.39
C ILE A 206 -0.14 14.48 15.81
N ASN A 207 0.85 15.35 15.72
CA ASN A 207 0.66 16.69 15.18
C ASN A 207 0.40 16.64 13.69
N THR A 208 1.22 15.88 12.93
CA THR A 208 0.99 15.65 11.49
C THR A 208 -0.41 15.08 11.24
N ARG A 209 -0.87 14.16 12.09
CA ARG A 209 -2.22 13.57 11.97
C ARG A 209 -3.31 14.60 12.23
N ARG A 210 -3.18 15.42 13.28
CA ARG A 210 -4.17 16.46 13.61
C ARG A 210 -4.24 17.58 12.59
N GLU A 211 -3.10 17.99 12.02
CA GLU A 211 -3.04 19.07 11.03
C GLU A 211 -3.59 18.66 9.66
N ASN A 212 -3.42 17.39 9.29
CA ASN A 212 -3.74 16.87 7.97
C ASN A 212 -4.84 15.80 7.97
N SER A 213 -5.58 15.63 9.08
CA SER A 213 -6.63 14.64 9.19
C SER A 213 -7.69 14.79 8.09
N TRP A 214 -8.11 13.64 7.57
CA TRP A 214 -9.26 13.51 6.66
C TRP A 214 -10.55 13.19 7.41
N ASP A 215 -10.48 13.04 8.73
CA ASP A 215 -11.61 12.69 9.62
C ASP A 215 -12.45 13.92 9.99
#